data_b735fc1b8a0ea794805f3b080712b170
#
_entry.id   b735fc1b8a0ea794805f3b080712b170
#
_cell.length_a   1.000
_cell.length_b   1.000
_cell.length_c   1.000
_cell.angle_alpha   90.00
_cell.angle_beta   90.00
_cell.angle_gamma   90.00
#
_symmetry.space_group_name_H-M   'P 1'
#
loop_
_entity.id
_entity.type
_entity.pdbx_description
1 polymer ?
#
loop_
_entity_poly.entity_id
_entity_poly.type
_entity_poly.pdbx_seq_one_letter_code
_entity_poly.pdbx_strand_id
1 'polypeptide(L)'
;GLNYVVTVINLRTKGMSMTRLPLTIWAFMVTAILGVLSFPVLVSAVVLLLMDRTMGTAFYLSDIFIGGEALDVTGGSPILYQHLFWFLGHPEVYIVLLPALGISSEVIATNARKPIFGYKAMVGSILGIGFLSFIVWGHHMFVTGMNPFLGSVFVFTTLLIAIPSAVKAFNYITTLWQGNIRFTPAMLFSVGLVSTFVTGGLTG
;
A
#
# COMPACT_ATOMS: atom_id res chain seq x y z
N GLY A 1 7.37 0.32 -12.95
CA GLY A 1 6.83 1.54 -12.31
C GLY A 1 7.00 2.76 -13.18
N LEU A 2 8.23 3.13 -13.53
CA LEU A 2 8.53 4.38 -14.27
C LEU A 2 7.76 4.48 -15.60
N ASN A 3 7.66 3.40 -16.36
CA ASN A 3 6.90 3.38 -17.63
C ASN A 3 5.43 3.80 -17.42
N TYR A 4 4.74 3.26 -16.42
CA TYR A 4 3.35 3.64 -16.13
C TYR A 4 3.22 5.12 -15.77
N VAL A 5 4.09 5.65 -14.93
CA VAL A 5 4.07 7.07 -14.52
C VAL A 5 4.27 7.98 -15.75
N VAL A 6 5.30 7.72 -16.56
CA VAL A 6 5.62 8.52 -17.76
C VAL A 6 4.48 8.44 -18.78
N THR A 7 3.92 7.25 -19.00
CA THR A 7 2.78 7.06 -19.93
C THR A 7 1.57 7.88 -19.49
N VAL A 8 1.21 7.81 -18.21
CA VAL A 8 0.05 8.55 -17.70
C VAL A 8 0.29 10.07 -17.71
N ILE A 9 1.50 10.53 -17.46
CA ILE A 9 1.80 11.97 -17.42
C ILE A 9 1.91 12.53 -18.85
N ASN A 10 2.61 11.87 -19.74
CA ASN A 10 3.05 12.45 -21.03
C ASN A 10 2.26 11.96 -22.24
N LEU A 11 1.67 10.75 -22.19
CA LEU A 11 1.09 10.10 -23.37
C LEU A 11 -0.44 10.02 -23.36
N ARG A 12 -1.10 10.86 -22.54
CA ARG A 12 -2.57 10.95 -22.56
C ARG A 12 -3.06 11.47 -23.92
N THR A 13 -4.20 10.94 -24.37
CA THR A 13 -4.88 11.45 -25.55
C THR A 13 -5.34 12.89 -25.36
N LYS A 14 -5.46 13.65 -26.47
CA LYS A 14 -5.96 15.03 -26.43
C LYS A 14 -7.33 15.10 -25.74
N GLY A 15 -7.50 16.03 -24.81
CA GLY A 15 -8.74 16.21 -24.04
C GLY A 15 -8.86 15.35 -22.78
N MET A 16 -7.98 14.37 -22.55
CA MET A 16 -7.93 13.56 -21.33
C MET A 16 -7.07 14.26 -20.27
N SER A 17 -7.69 15.18 -19.52
CA SER A 17 -7.06 15.80 -18.35
C SER A 17 -6.96 14.80 -17.19
N MET A 18 -6.14 15.09 -16.19
CA MET A 18 -6.00 14.24 -14.99
C MET A 18 -7.35 13.99 -14.30
N THR A 19 -8.23 14.99 -14.28
CA THR A 19 -9.57 14.89 -13.68
C THR A 19 -10.58 14.08 -14.50
N ARG A 20 -10.17 13.56 -15.64
CA ARG A 20 -10.99 12.71 -16.54
C ARG A 20 -10.42 11.31 -16.69
N LEU A 21 -9.32 10.99 -16.00
CA LEU A 21 -8.74 9.65 -16.03
C LEU A 21 -9.68 8.62 -15.36
N PRO A 22 -9.82 7.41 -15.91
CA PRO A 22 -10.45 6.28 -15.21
C PRO A 22 -9.80 6.03 -13.86
N LEU A 23 -10.59 5.60 -12.87
CA LEU A 23 -10.06 5.28 -11.53
C LEU A 23 -9.02 4.15 -11.56
N THR A 24 -9.16 3.22 -12.50
CA THR A 24 -8.16 2.19 -12.77
C THR A 24 -6.79 2.80 -13.12
N ILE A 25 -6.76 3.83 -13.96
CA ILE A 25 -5.50 4.48 -14.35
C ILE A 25 -4.88 5.26 -13.19
N TRP A 26 -5.69 5.92 -12.35
CA TRP A 26 -5.23 6.52 -11.10
C TRP A 26 -4.61 5.48 -10.17
N ALA A 27 -5.28 4.34 -10.01
CA ALA A 27 -4.79 3.24 -9.18
C ALA A 27 -3.43 2.71 -9.67
N PHE A 28 -3.30 2.43 -10.98
CA PHE A 28 -2.04 1.98 -11.56
C PHE A 28 -0.92 3.02 -11.46
N MET A 29 -1.23 4.31 -11.61
CA MET A 29 -0.24 5.37 -11.46
C MET A 29 0.29 5.44 -10.03
N VAL A 30 -0.60 5.42 -9.03
CA VAL A 30 -0.19 5.44 -7.61
C VAL A 30 0.59 4.16 -7.27
N THR A 31 0.12 2.99 -7.70
CA THR A 31 0.84 1.72 -7.56
C THR A 31 2.25 1.79 -8.15
N ALA A 32 2.40 2.40 -9.31
CA ALA A 32 3.71 2.57 -9.94
C ALA A 32 4.64 3.48 -9.12
N ILE A 33 4.11 4.55 -8.54
CA ILE A 33 4.86 5.45 -7.64
C ILE A 33 5.29 4.70 -6.38
N LEU A 34 4.36 3.94 -5.75
CA LEU A 34 4.68 3.11 -4.60
C LEU A 34 5.84 2.16 -4.89
N GLY A 35 5.79 1.45 -6.01
CA GLY A 35 6.85 0.54 -6.40
C GLY A 35 8.20 1.24 -6.63
N VAL A 36 8.21 2.35 -7.36
CA VAL A 36 9.47 3.09 -7.65
C VAL A 36 10.14 3.60 -6.37
N LEU A 37 9.36 4.00 -5.37
CA LEU A 37 9.90 4.57 -4.13
C LEU A 37 10.28 3.50 -3.10
N SER A 38 9.57 2.36 -3.04
CA SER A 38 9.78 1.36 -1.99
C SER A 38 10.75 0.23 -2.37
N PHE A 39 10.80 -0.19 -3.64
CA PHE A 39 11.72 -1.25 -4.08
C PHE A 39 13.22 -0.96 -3.85
N PRO A 40 13.74 0.27 -4.04
CA PRO A 40 15.14 0.56 -3.74
C PRO A 40 15.51 0.34 -2.28
N VAL A 41 14.59 0.56 -1.35
CA VAL A 41 14.81 0.34 0.08
C VAL A 41 14.93 -1.17 0.39
N LEU A 42 14.10 -2.01 -0.25
CA LEU A 42 14.26 -3.47 -0.15
C LEU A 42 15.60 -3.93 -0.74
N VAL A 43 16.01 -3.38 -1.89
CA VAL A 43 17.32 -3.71 -2.48
C VAL A 43 18.45 -3.37 -1.51
N SER A 44 18.37 -2.22 -0.82
CA SER A 44 19.35 -1.86 0.21
C SER A 44 19.37 -2.89 1.35
N ALA A 45 18.19 -3.35 1.83
CA ALA A 45 18.12 -4.39 2.86
C ALA A 45 18.82 -5.69 2.43
N VAL A 46 18.59 -6.11 1.19
CA VAL A 46 19.18 -7.36 0.65
C VAL A 46 20.68 -7.20 0.44
N VAL A 47 21.15 -6.05 -0.03
CA VAL A 47 22.58 -5.78 -0.22
C VAL A 47 23.32 -5.80 1.13
N LEU A 48 22.79 -5.13 2.17
CA LEU A 48 23.37 -5.16 3.51
C LEU A 48 23.39 -6.59 4.09
N LEU A 49 22.34 -7.38 3.86
CA LEU A 49 22.31 -8.80 4.26
C LEU A 49 23.38 -9.63 3.52
N LEU A 50 23.57 -9.37 2.23
CA LEU A 50 24.61 -10.04 1.44
C LEU A 50 26.01 -9.68 1.98
N MET A 51 26.24 -8.42 2.34
CA MET A 51 27.50 -7.98 2.93
C MET A 51 27.74 -8.68 4.29
N ASP A 52 26.75 -8.78 5.14
CA ASP A 52 26.85 -9.52 6.41
C ASP A 52 27.25 -10.99 6.19
N ARG A 53 26.76 -11.61 5.11
CA ARG A 53 27.02 -13.04 4.81
C ARG A 53 28.33 -13.30 4.09
N THR A 54 28.86 -12.33 3.35
CA THR A 54 30.03 -12.55 2.46
C THR A 54 31.22 -11.70 2.78
N MET A 55 31.04 -10.57 3.45
CA MET A 55 32.10 -9.58 3.71
C MET A 55 32.44 -9.40 5.19
N GLY A 56 31.78 -10.16 6.08
CA GLY A 56 32.00 -10.09 7.53
C GLY A 56 31.53 -8.80 8.18
N THR A 57 30.55 -8.09 7.58
CA THR A 57 29.90 -6.94 8.22
C THR A 57 28.86 -7.40 9.24
N ALA A 58 28.38 -6.49 10.09
CA ALA A 58 27.45 -6.79 11.17
C ALA A 58 26.25 -5.83 11.19
N PHE A 59 25.68 -5.47 10.04
CA PHE A 59 24.53 -4.55 9.96
C PHE A 59 23.29 -5.06 10.71
N TYR A 60 23.07 -6.39 10.68
CA TYR A 60 21.89 -7.04 11.26
C TYR A 60 22.22 -7.96 12.44
N LEU A 61 23.48 -8.11 12.80
CA LEU A 61 23.90 -8.90 13.96
C LEU A 61 23.90 -8.03 15.20
N SER A 62 23.11 -8.44 16.19
CA SER A 62 23.16 -7.84 17.53
C SER A 62 24.45 -8.23 18.24
N ASP A 63 24.77 -7.51 19.33
CA ASP A 63 25.93 -7.82 20.18
C ASP A 63 25.89 -9.28 20.65
N ILE A 64 27.03 -9.97 20.43
CA ILE A 64 27.25 -11.33 20.90
C ILE A 64 28.31 -11.28 21.99
N PHE A 65 27.98 -11.80 23.17
CA PHE A 65 28.89 -11.87 24.31
C PHE A 65 29.37 -13.30 24.50
N ILE A 66 30.68 -13.50 24.60
CA ILE A 66 31.29 -14.78 24.95
C ILE A 66 32.12 -14.58 26.22
N GLY A 67 31.79 -15.31 27.29
CA GLY A 67 32.47 -15.15 28.58
C GLY A 67 32.35 -13.77 29.24
N GLY A 68 31.32 -12.99 28.84
CA GLY A 68 31.07 -11.64 29.33
C GLY A 68 31.72 -10.53 28.50
N GLU A 69 32.48 -10.86 27.45
CA GLU A 69 33.08 -9.92 26.54
C GLU A 69 32.36 -9.89 25.20
N ALA A 70 32.11 -8.67 24.65
CA ALA A 70 31.46 -8.50 23.34
C ALA A 70 32.43 -8.85 22.23
N LEU A 71 31.97 -9.49 21.15
CA LEU A 71 32.76 -9.71 19.95
C LEU A 71 32.89 -8.41 19.15
N ASP A 72 34.08 -8.16 18.60
CA ASP A 72 34.42 -6.92 17.87
C ASP A 72 33.61 -6.69 16.58
N VAL A 73 32.94 -7.72 16.05
CA VAL A 73 32.22 -7.70 14.76
C VAL A 73 30.71 -7.71 14.96
N THR A 74 30.20 -7.16 16.03
CA THR A 74 28.78 -7.09 16.37
C THR A 74 28.37 -5.65 16.64
N GLY A 75 27.11 -5.39 16.90
CA GLY A 75 26.62 -4.03 17.19
C GLY A 75 25.61 -3.52 16.16
N GLY A 76 25.18 -4.38 15.23
CA GLY A 76 24.06 -4.10 14.36
C GLY A 76 22.71 -4.42 15.03
N SER A 77 21.63 -4.41 14.24
CA SER A 77 20.32 -4.72 14.76
C SER A 77 19.43 -5.44 13.74
N PRO A 78 18.82 -6.59 14.10
CA PRO A 78 17.79 -7.23 13.27
C PRO A 78 16.58 -6.34 13.02
N ILE A 79 16.30 -5.38 13.91
CA ILE A 79 15.22 -4.41 13.76
C ILE A 79 15.48 -3.50 12.54
N LEU A 80 16.75 -3.17 12.24
CA LEU A 80 17.09 -2.40 11.04
C LEU A 80 16.62 -3.13 9.77
N TYR A 81 16.87 -4.45 9.66
CA TYR A 81 16.37 -5.25 8.54
C TYR A 81 14.85 -5.16 8.43
N GLN A 82 14.15 -5.29 9.53
CA GLN A 82 12.69 -5.26 9.54
C GLN A 82 12.14 -3.89 9.11
N HIS A 83 12.74 -2.79 9.54
CA HIS A 83 12.36 -1.45 9.07
C HIS A 83 12.52 -1.30 7.56
N LEU A 84 13.68 -1.70 7.02
CA LEU A 84 13.95 -1.63 5.59
C LEU A 84 13.04 -2.56 4.78
N PHE A 85 12.79 -3.78 5.28
CA PHE A 85 11.89 -4.74 4.65
C PHE A 85 10.43 -4.23 4.63
N TRP A 86 9.91 -3.80 5.79
CA TRP A 86 8.51 -3.39 5.92
C TRP A 86 8.23 -2.04 5.27
N PHE A 87 9.25 -1.22 5.02
CA PHE A 87 9.09 -0.02 4.20
C PHE A 87 8.65 -0.34 2.76
N LEU A 88 8.99 -1.51 2.23
CA LEU A 88 8.33 -2.05 1.04
C LEU A 88 7.12 -2.91 1.41
N GLY A 89 7.24 -3.80 2.40
CA GLY A 89 6.27 -4.86 2.67
C GLY A 89 4.86 -4.33 2.91
N HIS A 90 4.70 -3.17 3.55
CA HIS A 90 3.39 -2.55 3.68
C HIS A 90 2.89 -1.88 2.37
N PRO A 91 3.65 -1.00 1.69
CA PRO A 91 3.25 -0.52 0.36
C PRO A 91 2.94 -1.65 -0.63
N GLU A 92 3.57 -2.81 -0.53
CA GLU A 92 3.32 -3.96 -1.41
C GLU A 92 1.87 -4.43 -1.35
N VAL A 93 1.24 -4.48 -0.17
CA VAL A 93 -0.18 -4.87 -0.07
C VAL A 93 -1.09 -3.87 -0.78
N TYR A 94 -0.72 -2.58 -0.79
CA TYR A 94 -1.46 -1.56 -1.55
C TYR A 94 -1.14 -1.58 -3.05
N ILE A 95 0.07 -2.00 -3.44
CA ILE A 95 0.43 -2.26 -4.85
C ILE A 95 -0.50 -3.32 -5.46
N VAL A 96 -0.93 -4.30 -4.68
CA VAL A 96 -1.90 -5.32 -5.12
C VAL A 96 -3.34 -4.81 -5.01
N LEU A 97 -3.68 -4.15 -3.92
CA LEU A 97 -5.06 -3.75 -3.61
C LEU A 97 -5.56 -2.60 -4.49
N LEU A 98 -4.75 -1.55 -4.71
CA LEU A 98 -5.20 -0.36 -5.44
C LEU A 98 -5.65 -0.66 -6.86
N PRO A 99 -4.91 -1.44 -7.68
CA PRO A 99 -5.39 -1.85 -9.00
C PRO A 99 -6.72 -2.60 -8.95
N ALA A 100 -6.87 -3.52 -7.99
CA ALA A 100 -8.10 -4.28 -7.81
C ALA A 100 -9.29 -3.37 -7.48
N LEU A 101 -9.12 -2.38 -6.59
CA LEU A 101 -10.13 -1.36 -6.28
C LEU A 101 -10.39 -0.44 -7.48
N GLY A 102 -9.37 -0.10 -8.28
CA GLY A 102 -9.52 0.66 -9.51
C GLY A 102 -10.41 -0.07 -10.51
N ILE A 103 -10.07 -1.31 -10.83
CA ILE A 103 -10.85 -2.17 -11.75
C ILE A 103 -12.28 -2.36 -11.23
N SER A 104 -12.45 -2.63 -9.93
CA SER A 104 -13.78 -2.78 -9.33
C SER A 104 -14.63 -1.51 -9.45
N SER A 105 -14.01 -0.34 -9.44
CA SER A 105 -14.72 0.93 -9.66
C SER A 105 -15.40 0.97 -11.04
N GLU A 106 -14.68 0.57 -12.08
CA GLU A 106 -15.21 0.53 -13.45
C GLU A 106 -16.27 -0.58 -13.62
N VAL A 107 -16.00 -1.76 -13.05
CA VAL A 107 -16.93 -2.90 -13.10
C VAL A 107 -18.25 -2.57 -12.39
N ILE A 108 -18.18 -1.99 -11.19
CA ILE A 108 -19.36 -1.61 -10.41
C ILE A 108 -20.18 -0.54 -11.16
N ALA A 109 -19.52 0.52 -11.65
CA ALA A 109 -20.21 1.57 -12.39
C ALA A 109 -20.91 1.02 -13.64
N THR A 110 -20.21 0.20 -14.43
CA THR A 110 -20.73 -0.42 -15.65
C THR A 110 -21.91 -1.34 -15.37
N ASN A 111 -21.81 -2.21 -14.35
CA ASN A 111 -22.85 -3.19 -14.05
C ASN A 111 -24.01 -2.61 -13.22
N ALA A 112 -23.79 -1.50 -12.49
CA ALA A 112 -24.86 -0.73 -11.87
C ALA A 112 -25.56 0.21 -12.87
N ARG A 113 -24.98 0.39 -14.07
CA ARG A 113 -25.43 1.32 -15.11
C ARG A 113 -25.57 2.74 -14.62
N LYS A 114 -24.64 3.14 -13.75
CA LYS A 114 -24.56 4.48 -13.16
C LYS A 114 -23.11 4.97 -13.20
N PRO A 115 -22.87 6.28 -13.32
CA PRO A 115 -21.55 6.82 -13.09
C PRO A 115 -21.12 6.53 -11.66
N ILE A 116 -19.80 6.33 -11.45
CA ILE A 116 -19.25 6.16 -10.10
C ILE A 116 -19.59 7.38 -9.24
N PHE A 117 -20.14 7.13 -8.06
CA PHE A 117 -20.44 8.21 -7.12
C PHE A 117 -19.16 8.80 -6.55
N GLY A 118 -19.08 10.13 -6.48
CA GLY A 118 -17.98 10.82 -5.80
C GLY A 118 -16.61 10.61 -6.45
N TYR A 119 -16.48 10.69 -7.77
CA TYR A 119 -15.23 10.47 -8.50
C TYR A 119 -14.03 11.20 -7.87
N LYS A 120 -14.17 12.49 -7.53
CA LYS A 120 -13.07 13.26 -6.92
C LYS A 120 -12.67 12.70 -5.54
N ALA A 121 -13.66 12.29 -4.74
CA ALA A 121 -13.41 11.65 -3.45
C ALA A 121 -12.73 10.28 -3.62
N MET A 122 -13.10 9.52 -4.65
CA MET A 122 -12.44 8.25 -5.00
C MET A 122 -10.98 8.45 -5.42
N VAL A 123 -10.68 9.48 -6.22
CA VAL A 123 -9.30 9.85 -6.57
C VAL A 123 -8.53 10.27 -5.33
N GLY A 124 -9.11 11.16 -4.50
CA GLY A 124 -8.51 11.60 -3.23
C GLY A 124 -8.22 10.43 -2.30
N SER A 125 -9.11 9.43 -2.24
CA SER A 125 -8.91 8.22 -1.44
C SER A 125 -7.74 7.37 -1.97
N ILE A 126 -7.60 7.20 -3.28
CA ILE A 126 -6.46 6.49 -3.88
C ILE A 126 -5.14 7.18 -3.52
N LEU A 127 -5.09 8.51 -3.67
CA LEU A 127 -3.90 9.30 -3.33
C LEU A 127 -3.61 9.27 -1.83
N GLY A 128 -4.65 9.39 -0.99
CA GLY A 128 -4.52 9.34 0.47
C GLY A 128 -4.00 7.99 0.96
N ILE A 129 -4.54 6.86 0.45
CA ILE A 129 -4.03 5.53 0.77
C ILE A 129 -2.57 5.40 0.32
N GLY A 130 -2.24 5.82 -0.90
CA GLY A 130 -0.89 5.77 -1.42
C GLY A 130 0.10 6.56 -0.56
N PHE A 131 -0.24 7.78 -0.14
CA PHE A 131 0.61 8.57 0.73
C PHE A 131 0.77 7.95 2.12
N LEU A 132 -0.35 7.59 2.76
CA LEU A 132 -0.33 7.00 4.10
C LEU A 132 0.42 5.68 4.16
N SER A 133 0.44 4.90 3.07
CA SER A 133 1.14 3.62 3.01
C SER A 133 2.64 3.71 3.34
N PHE A 134 3.26 4.89 3.16
CA PHE A 134 4.67 5.12 3.48
C PHE A 134 4.94 5.46 4.95
N ILE A 135 3.93 5.66 5.78
CA ILE A 135 4.10 6.10 7.17
C ILE A 135 3.44 5.17 8.19
N VAL A 136 3.13 3.93 7.79
CA VAL A 136 2.40 2.97 8.64
C VAL A 136 3.11 1.61 8.80
N TRP A 137 4.22 1.36 8.10
CA TRP A 137 4.85 0.03 8.02
C TRP A 137 5.20 -0.57 9.38
N GLY A 138 5.43 0.25 10.41
CA GLY A 138 5.84 -0.22 11.73
C GLY A 138 4.79 -1.03 12.47
N HIS A 139 3.52 -1.05 12.02
CA HIS A 139 2.52 -1.91 12.62
C HIS A 139 2.79 -3.42 12.40
N HIS A 140 3.65 -3.76 11.45
CA HIS A 140 4.16 -5.13 11.28
C HIS A 140 5.25 -5.51 12.30
N MET A 141 5.63 -4.57 13.18
CA MET A 141 6.79 -4.70 14.03
C MET A 141 6.49 -4.48 15.53
N PHE A 142 5.23 -4.47 15.95
CA PHE A 142 4.85 -4.15 17.34
C PHE A 142 5.47 -5.08 18.40
N VAL A 143 5.74 -6.33 18.04
CA VAL A 143 6.34 -7.34 18.95
C VAL A 143 7.84 -7.52 18.75
N THR A 144 8.51 -6.65 17.98
CA THR A 144 9.95 -6.78 17.68
C THR A 144 10.86 -6.11 18.71
N GLY A 145 10.30 -5.45 19.71
CA GLY A 145 11.08 -4.67 20.68
C GLY A 145 11.35 -3.24 20.24
N MET A 146 10.57 -2.68 19.28
CA MET A 146 10.68 -1.27 18.92
C MET A 146 10.32 -0.35 20.10
N ASN A 147 10.78 0.90 20.02
CA ASN A 147 10.43 1.93 20.99
C ASN A 147 8.90 2.09 21.12
N PRO A 148 8.29 2.01 22.33
CA PRO A 148 6.84 2.11 22.52
C PRO A 148 6.22 3.41 22.03
N PHE A 149 6.95 4.54 22.09
CA PHE A 149 6.49 5.81 21.55
C PHE A 149 6.34 5.72 20.03
N LEU A 150 7.34 5.17 19.35
CA LEU A 150 7.29 4.96 17.90
C LEU A 150 6.15 4.00 17.52
N GLY A 151 5.95 2.94 18.31
CA GLY A 151 4.82 2.02 18.16
C GLY A 151 3.47 2.77 18.22
N SER A 152 3.29 3.67 19.18
CA SER A 152 2.07 4.49 19.30
C SER A 152 1.84 5.40 18.09
N VAL A 153 2.91 5.98 17.53
CA VAL A 153 2.83 6.77 16.29
C VAL A 153 2.33 5.90 15.13
N PHE A 154 2.87 4.68 14.98
CA PHE A 154 2.42 3.75 13.93
C PHE A 154 0.99 3.26 14.12
N VAL A 155 0.51 3.09 15.36
CA VAL A 155 -0.92 2.83 15.62
C VAL A 155 -1.77 3.97 15.08
N PHE A 156 -1.45 5.21 15.44
CA PHE A 156 -2.21 6.38 15.01
C PHE A 156 -2.22 6.54 13.48
N THR A 157 -1.05 6.48 12.85
CA THR A 157 -0.96 6.62 11.38
C THR A 157 -1.68 5.49 10.64
N THR A 158 -1.67 4.27 11.19
CA THR A 158 -2.41 3.12 10.64
C THR A 158 -3.92 3.36 10.69
N LEU A 159 -4.43 3.88 11.80
CA LEU A 159 -5.86 4.20 11.93
C LEU A 159 -6.31 5.28 10.94
N LEU A 160 -5.43 6.20 10.55
CA LEU A 160 -5.77 7.24 9.55
C LEU A 160 -6.12 6.64 8.17
N ILE A 161 -5.60 5.47 7.80
CA ILE A 161 -5.95 4.81 6.53
C ILE A 161 -7.42 4.38 6.48
N ALA A 162 -8.05 4.19 7.64
CA ALA A 162 -9.48 3.88 7.70
C ALA A 162 -10.35 4.98 7.04
N ILE A 163 -9.94 6.24 7.11
CA ILE A 163 -10.70 7.37 6.55
C ILE A 163 -10.84 7.25 5.02
N PRO A 164 -9.76 7.24 4.22
CA PRO A 164 -9.89 7.10 2.77
C PRO A 164 -10.48 5.73 2.36
N SER A 165 -10.27 4.68 3.13
CA SER A 165 -10.84 3.36 2.88
C SER A 165 -12.35 3.36 3.07
N ALA A 166 -12.86 3.99 4.14
CA ALA A 166 -14.29 4.15 4.38
C ALA A 166 -14.96 4.99 3.29
N VAL A 167 -14.34 6.07 2.84
CA VAL A 167 -14.84 6.90 1.73
C VAL A 167 -15.03 6.04 0.48
N LYS A 168 -14.08 5.14 0.14
CA LYS A 168 -14.22 4.23 -0.99
C LYS A 168 -15.40 3.26 -0.80
N ALA A 169 -15.50 2.64 0.36
CA ALA A 169 -16.58 1.70 0.67
C ALA A 169 -17.96 2.37 0.53
N PHE A 170 -18.15 3.54 1.12
CA PHE A 170 -19.41 4.29 1.01
C PHE A 170 -19.71 4.71 -0.42
N ASN A 171 -18.72 5.12 -1.19
CA ASN A 171 -18.91 5.51 -2.59
C ASN A 171 -19.31 4.31 -3.47
N TYR A 172 -18.80 3.11 -3.21
CA TYR A 172 -19.24 1.89 -3.88
C TYR A 172 -20.68 1.56 -3.54
N ILE A 173 -21.05 1.61 -2.26
CA ILE A 173 -22.44 1.37 -1.81
C ILE A 173 -23.39 2.38 -2.46
N THR A 174 -23.02 3.67 -2.46
CA THR A 174 -23.84 4.72 -3.09
C THR A 174 -23.94 4.56 -4.61
N THR A 175 -22.90 4.05 -5.27
CA THR A 175 -22.96 3.73 -6.69
C THR A 175 -23.93 2.59 -6.96
N LEU A 176 -23.99 1.59 -6.09
CA LEU A 176 -24.94 0.47 -6.18
C LEU A 176 -26.38 0.90 -5.87
N TRP A 177 -26.55 1.85 -4.96
CA TRP A 177 -27.86 2.30 -4.52
C TRP A 177 -28.72 2.79 -5.68
N GLN A 178 -29.92 2.24 -5.82
CA GLN A 178 -30.84 2.53 -6.94
C GLN A 178 -30.23 2.31 -8.34
N GLY A 179 -29.21 1.47 -8.46
CA GLY A 179 -28.64 1.06 -9.74
C GLY A 179 -29.47 -0.06 -10.39
N ASN A 180 -29.48 -0.11 -11.73
CA ASN A 180 -30.01 -1.26 -12.46
C ASN A 180 -28.94 -2.35 -12.55
N ILE A 181 -28.76 -3.09 -11.44
CA ILE A 181 -27.61 -3.98 -11.23
C ILE A 181 -27.74 -5.23 -12.09
N ARG A 182 -26.64 -5.56 -12.79
CA ARG A 182 -26.44 -6.85 -13.46
C ARG A 182 -25.41 -7.67 -12.68
N PHE A 183 -25.81 -8.83 -12.20
CA PHE A 183 -24.93 -9.76 -11.50
C PHE A 183 -24.13 -10.63 -12.47
N THR A 184 -23.23 -9.99 -13.22
CA THR A 184 -22.22 -10.70 -14.00
C THR A 184 -21.16 -11.30 -13.09
N PRO A 185 -20.38 -12.32 -13.52
CA PRO A 185 -19.26 -12.83 -12.73
C PRO A 185 -18.30 -11.74 -12.28
N ALA A 186 -17.94 -10.78 -13.16
CA ALA A 186 -17.09 -9.65 -12.82
C ALA A 186 -17.70 -8.78 -11.69
N MET A 187 -19.02 -8.55 -11.73
CA MET A 187 -19.72 -7.80 -10.70
C MET A 187 -19.73 -8.54 -9.36
N LEU A 188 -19.96 -9.84 -9.37
CA LEU A 188 -19.93 -10.67 -8.14
C LEU A 188 -18.53 -10.63 -7.49
N PHE A 189 -17.45 -10.76 -8.28
CA PHE A 189 -16.08 -10.60 -7.77
C PHE A 189 -15.83 -9.20 -7.22
N SER A 190 -16.31 -8.15 -7.88
CA SER A 190 -16.10 -6.77 -7.40
C SER A 190 -16.86 -6.50 -6.11
N VAL A 191 -18.09 -6.99 -5.97
CA VAL A 191 -18.86 -6.88 -4.71
C VAL A 191 -18.19 -7.72 -3.61
N GLY A 192 -17.73 -8.92 -3.94
CA GLY A 192 -16.96 -9.77 -3.04
C GLY A 192 -15.69 -9.10 -2.54
N LEU A 193 -14.91 -8.47 -3.44
CA LEU A 193 -13.72 -7.71 -3.09
C LEU A 193 -14.04 -6.57 -2.12
N VAL A 194 -15.07 -5.76 -2.40
CA VAL A 194 -15.46 -4.65 -1.51
C VAL A 194 -15.90 -5.17 -0.14
N SER A 195 -16.69 -6.24 -0.10
CA SER A 195 -17.16 -6.86 1.14
C SER A 195 -16.00 -7.39 1.99
N THR A 196 -15.10 -8.16 1.40
CA THR A 196 -13.94 -8.71 2.11
C THR A 196 -12.95 -7.62 2.52
N PHE A 197 -12.78 -6.58 1.70
CA PHE A 197 -11.95 -5.43 2.03
C PHE A 197 -12.47 -4.69 3.28
N VAL A 198 -13.80 -4.45 3.35
CA VAL A 198 -14.41 -3.80 4.53
C VAL A 198 -14.25 -4.68 5.76
N THR A 199 -14.56 -5.98 5.65
CA THR A 199 -14.42 -6.93 6.77
C THR A 199 -12.96 -7.02 7.24
N GLY A 200 -12.02 -7.13 6.30
CA GLY A 200 -10.58 -7.15 6.61
C GLY A 200 -10.09 -5.86 7.28
N GLY A 201 -10.59 -4.69 6.84
CA GLY A 201 -10.25 -3.41 7.46
C GLY A 201 -10.79 -3.25 8.88
N LEU A 202 -11.95 -3.83 9.18
CA LEU A 202 -12.55 -3.79 10.53
C LEU A 202 -11.87 -4.74 11.51
N THR A 203 -11.27 -5.82 11.03
CA THR A 203 -10.58 -6.83 11.86
C THR A 203 -9.06 -6.59 11.97
N GLY A 204 -8.48 -5.86 11.05
CA GLY A 204 -7.06 -5.48 11.06
C GLY A 204 -6.80 -4.29 11.93
#